data_7b1a4806d5bd69f10e363fb4d0de4f66
#
_entry.id   7b1a4806d5bd69f10e363fb4d0de4f66
#
_cell.length_a   1.000
_cell.length_b   1.000
_cell.length_c   1.000
_cell.angle_alpha   90.00
_cell.angle_beta   90.00
_cell.angle_gamma   90.00
#
_symmetry.space_group_name_H-M   'P 1'
#
loop_
_entity.id
_entity.type
_entity.pdbx_description
1 polymer ?
#
loop_
_entity_poly.entity_id
_entity_poly.type
_entity_poly.pdbx_seq_one_letter_code
_entity_poly.pdbx_strand_id
1 'polypeptide(L)'
;LQQAYKLEPYRLDLLFSAASAYVYNNQIERAVTIYKQILEAAPDDIDALIYVTSWTRFEGKDKESEAYFNKLKSLNPAKAEELSRFFAQIDRVSKMPLSDKLTPADLATLNKTKGNNAIVTLGYALNPDGTMNQILIDRLNKTLEVAKQLPDAMIVVTGGVPKAHQTEGKLMADWLVKQGIPAERIFQDNYARSTVENALFSRYALTKHRIKTAVIISSGSHVRRADVIFTVASWQSGPSDITYLTVVAPDKPLAELQKTSKSDLQGIYRDGLKALGLWSFRSYPLEER
;
A
#
# COMPACT_ATOMS: atom_id res chain seq x y z
N LEU A 1 -7.67 -24.26 9.54
CA LEU A 1 -8.21 -23.18 10.37
C LEU A 1 -9.69 -23.41 10.70
N GLN A 2 -10.59 -23.58 9.72
CA GLN A 2 -12.02 -23.80 9.98
C GLN A 2 -12.32 -25.10 10.76
N GLN A 3 -11.55 -26.17 10.54
CA GLN A 3 -11.65 -27.39 11.35
C GLN A 3 -11.17 -27.16 12.79
N ALA A 4 -10.10 -26.41 12.99
CA ALA A 4 -9.62 -26.03 14.31
C ALA A 4 -10.68 -25.17 15.05
N TYR A 5 -11.30 -24.21 14.36
CA TYR A 5 -12.41 -23.43 14.93
C TYR A 5 -13.58 -24.29 15.41
N LYS A 6 -13.92 -25.38 14.70
CA LYS A 6 -15.01 -26.28 15.15
C LYS A 6 -14.70 -26.98 16.49
N LEU A 7 -13.42 -27.16 16.80
CA LEU A 7 -12.96 -27.71 18.07
C LEU A 7 -12.88 -26.66 19.18
N GLU A 8 -12.60 -25.41 18.79
CA GLU A 8 -12.43 -24.27 19.71
C GLU A 8 -13.24 -23.05 19.22
N PRO A 9 -14.59 -23.05 19.37
CA PRO A 9 -15.46 -22.01 18.77
C PRO A 9 -15.27 -20.58 19.34
N TYR A 10 -14.56 -20.42 20.43
CA TYR A 10 -14.19 -19.12 21.00
C TYR A 10 -12.98 -18.48 20.30
N ARG A 11 -12.24 -19.21 19.45
CA ARG A 11 -11.05 -18.76 18.73
C ARG A 11 -11.42 -18.07 17.42
N LEU A 12 -12.00 -16.87 17.51
CA LEU A 12 -12.38 -16.06 16.35
C LEU A 12 -11.17 -15.64 15.50
N ASP A 13 -9.97 -15.57 16.07
CA ASP A 13 -8.71 -15.34 15.36
C ASP A 13 -8.46 -16.39 14.25
N LEU A 14 -8.91 -17.63 14.44
CA LEU A 14 -8.87 -18.69 13.42
C LEU A 14 -9.76 -18.35 12.23
N LEU A 15 -10.93 -17.78 12.48
CA LEU A 15 -11.84 -17.35 11.42
C LEU A 15 -11.29 -16.11 10.67
N PHE A 16 -10.74 -15.12 11.36
CA PHE A 16 -10.09 -13.98 10.72
C PHE A 16 -8.96 -14.45 9.79
N SER A 17 -8.10 -15.33 10.26
CA SER A 17 -7.01 -15.88 9.45
C SER A 17 -7.52 -16.73 8.26
N ALA A 18 -8.63 -17.49 8.44
CA ALA A 18 -9.25 -18.22 7.36
C ALA A 18 -9.86 -17.29 6.30
N ALA A 19 -10.56 -16.24 6.73
CA ALA A 19 -11.12 -15.23 5.81
C ALA A 19 -10.02 -14.53 5.02
N SER A 20 -8.93 -14.14 5.69
CA SER A 20 -7.76 -13.55 5.03
C SER A 20 -7.15 -14.49 3.99
N ALA A 21 -7.00 -15.79 4.30
CA ALA A 21 -6.53 -16.78 3.33
C ALA A 21 -7.43 -16.84 2.09
N TYR A 22 -8.74 -16.72 2.23
CA TYR A 22 -9.67 -16.62 1.10
C TYR A 22 -9.49 -15.33 0.30
N VAL A 23 -9.27 -14.18 0.97
CA VAL A 23 -8.96 -12.92 0.28
C VAL A 23 -7.68 -13.07 -0.57
N TYR A 24 -6.62 -13.63 -0.02
CA TYR A 24 -5.36 -13.85 -0.76
C TYR A 24 -5.52 -14.83 -1.94
N ASN A 25 -6.49 -15.73 -1.87
CA ASN A 25 -6.82 -16.66 -2.96
C ASN A 25 -7.94 -16.16 -3.89
N ASN A 26 -8.26 -14.86 -3.88
CA ASN A 26 -9.28 -14.23 -4.72
C ASN A 26 -10.70 -14.79 -4.52
N GLN A 27 -11.00 -15.36 -3.34
CA GLN A 27 -12.29 -15.95 -2.99
C GLN A 27 -13.07 -15.04 -2.02
N ILE A 28 -13.37 -13.83 -2.48
CA ILE A 28 -13.91 -12.76 -1.62
C ILE A 28 -15.28 -13.13 -1.02
N GLU A 29 -16.16 -13.77 -1.77
CA GLU A 29 -17.47 -14.18 -1.25
C GLU A 29 -17.34 -15.16 -0.07
N ARG A 30 -16.38 -16.09 -0.13
CA ARG A 30 -16.10 -16.98 1.01
C ARG A 30 -15.55 -16.24 2.21
N ALA A 31 -14.66 -15.26 1.98
CA ALA A 31 -14.16 -14.42 3.06
C ALA A 31 -15.31 -13.65 3.73
N VAL A 32 -16.20 -13.03 2.95
CA VAL A 32 -17.39 -12.33 3.46
C VAL A 32 -18.27 -13.26 4.30
N THR A 33 -18.49 -14.49 3.85
CA THR A 33 -19.26 -15.49 4.62
C THR A 33 -18.64 -15.75 5.99
N ILE A 34 -17.31 -15.85 6.07
CA ILE A 34 -16.63 -16.07 7.35
C ILE A 34 -16.68 -14.82 8.24
N TYR A 35 -16.51 -13.61 7.70
CA TYR A 35 -16.66 -12.39 8.49
C TYR A 35 -18.09 -12.25 9.05
N LYS A 36 -19.13 -12.67 8.32
CA LYS A 36 -20.50 -12.74 8.84
C LYS A 36 -20.62 -13.76 9.97
N GLN A 37 -20.00 -14.93 9.83
CA GLN A 37 -19.95 -15.94 10.89
C GLN A 37 -19.28 -15.40 12.17
N ILE A 38 -18.24 -14.57 12.05
CA ILE A 38 -17.64 -13.89 13.21
C ILE A 38 -18.68 -12.95 13.86
N LEU A 39 -19.45 -12.20 13.06
CA LEU A 39 -20.47 -11.30 13.56
C LEU A 39 -21.71 -12.01 14.14
N GLU A 40 -21.95 -13.28 13.82
CA GLU A 40 -22.95 -14.12 14.50
C GLU A 40 -22.51 -14.46 15.93
N ALA A 41 -21.21 -14.70 16.13
CA ALA A 41 -20.63 -15.01 17.45
C ALA A 41 -20.31 -13.75 18.27
N ALA A 42 -19.86 -12.69 17.62
CA ALA A 42 -19.49 -11.39 18.22
C ALA A 42 -20.08 -10.25 17.37
N PRO A 43 -21.35 -9.88 17.62
CA PRO A 43 -22.07 -8.91 16.78
C PRO A 43 -21.50 -7.48 16.81
N ASP A 44 -20.68 -7.14 17.78
CA ASP A 44 -20.05 -5.84 18.01
C ASP A 44 -18.55 -5.83 17.69
N ASP A 45 -18.01 -6.89 17.07
CA ASP A 45 -16.62 -6.93 16.66
C ASP A 45 -16.34 -5.89 15.56
N ILE A 46 -15.58 -4.86 15.92
CA ILE A 46 -15.30 -3.69 15.07
C ILE A 46 -14.51 -4.10 13.82
N ASP A 47 -13.53 -4.99 13.94
CA ASP A 47 -12.70 -5.40 12.83
C ASP A 47 -13.49 -6.25 11.81
N ALA A 48 -14.34 -7.15 12.31
CA ALA A 48 -15.23 -7.92 11.44
C ALA A 48 -16.22 -7.02 10.70
N LEU A 49 -16.76 -5.98 11.38
CA LEU A 49 -17.61 -4.96 10.74
C LEU A 49 -16.86 -4.19 9.65
N ILE A 50 -15.62 -3.79 9.89
CA ILE A 50 -14.79 -3.11 8.87
C ILE A 50 -14.54 -4.03 7.69
N TYR A 51 -14.16 -5.29 7.91
CA TYR A 51 -13.89 -6.24 6.84
C TYR A 51 -15.15 -6.55 6.02
N VAL A 52 -16.28 -6.85 6.65
CA VAL A 52 -17.51 -7.17 5.92
C VAL A 52 -18.01 -5.96 5.13
N THR A 53 -17.98 -4.76 5.71
CA THR A 53 -18.31 -3.50 5.02
C THR A 53 -17.44 -3.31 3.78
N SER A 54 -16.12 -3.48 3.94
CA SER A 54 -15.17 -3.24 2.87
C SER A 54 -15.33 -4.24 1.72
N TRP A 55 -15.45 -5.53 2.04
CA TRP A 55 -15.51 -6.56 1.01
C TRP A 55 -16.88 -6.67 0.34
N THR A 56 -17.97 -6.34 1.03
CA THR A 56 -19.30 -6.21 0.38
C THR A 56 -19.33 -5.01 -0.56
N ARG A 57 -18.69 -3.87 -0.18
CA ARG A 57 -18.51 -2.73 -1.08
C ARG A 57 -17.68 -3.08 -2.31
N PHE A 58 -16.56 -3.79 -2.14
CA PHE A 58 -15.72 -4.27 -3.25
C PHE A 58 -16.51 -5.14 -4.24
N GLU A 59 -17.44 -5.97 -3.75
CA GLU A 59 -18.31 -6.82 -4.57
C GLU A 59 -19.52 -6.06 -5.18
N GLY A 60 -19.66 -4.75 -4.93
CA GLY A 60 -20.77 -3.94 -5.42
C GLY A 60 -22.11 -4.21 -4.70
N LYS A 61 -22.06 -4.81 -3.51
CA LYS A 61 -23.23 -5.08 -2.65
C LYS A 61 -23.51 -3.85 -1.77
N ASP A 62 -23.79 -2.70 -2.40
CA ASP A 62 -23.81 -1.40 -1.71
C ASP A 62 -24.78 -1.33 -0.55
N LYS A 63 -26.01 -1.84 -0.69
CA LYS A 63 -27.01 -1.84 0.41
C LYS A 63 -26.55 -2.65 1.63
N GLU A 64 -25.91 -3.78 1.38
CA GLU A 64 -25.38 -4.63 2.43
C GLU A 64 -24.18 -3.97 3.14
N SER A 65 -23.26 -3.40 2.34
CA SER A 65 -22.13 -2.61 2.85
C SER A 65 -22.60 -1.46 3.72
N GLU A 66 -23.61 -0.70 3.29
CA GLU A 66 -24.19 0.41 4.03
C GLU A 66 -24.79 -0.03 5.37
N ALA A 67 -25.47 -1.16 5.40
CA ALA A 67 -26.05 -1.70 6.65
C ALA A 67 -24.95 -2.00 7.69
N TYR A 68 -23.87 -2.65 7.30
CA TYR A 68 -22.74 -2.92 8.20
C TYR A 68 -21.99 -1.63 8.56
N PHE A 69 -21.83 -0.70 7.63
CA PHE A 69 -21.23 0.59 7.91
C PHE A 69 -22.02 1.39 8.96
N ASN A 70 -23.35 1.42 8.85
CA ASN A 70 -24.20 2.09 9.83
C ASN A 70 -24.12 1.43 11.22
N LYS A 71 -24.00 0.12 11.27
CA LYS A 71 -23.74 -0.60 12.51
C LYS A 71 -22.37 -0.24 13.10
N LEU A 72 -21.31 -0.24 12.28
CA LEU A 72 -19.99 0.22 12.71
C LEU A 72 -20.05 1.65 13.25
N LYS A 73 -20.74 2.55 12.55
CA LYS A 73 -20.89 3.95 12.94
C LYS A 73 -21.59 4.12 14.27
N SER A 74 -22.58 3.28 14.58
CA SER A 74 -23.29 3.32 15.88
C SER A 74 -22.42 2.83 17.04
N LEU A 75 -21.51 1.87 16.79
CA LEU A 75 -20.64 1.30 17.81
C LEU A 75 -19.32 2.08 17.98
N ASN A 76 -18.74 2.52 16.86
CA ASN A 76 -17.47 3.24 16.84
C ASN A 76 -17.45 4.29 15.72
N PRO A 77 -17.98 5.51 15.99
CA PRO A 77 -18.02 6.60 15.01
C PRO A 77 -16.65 6.97 14.43
N ALA A 78 -15.60 6.94 15.24
CA ALA A 78 -14.24 7.28 14.83
C ALA A 78 -13.70 6.29 13.78
N LYS A 79 -13.89 4.99 13.99
CA LYS A 79 -13.52 3.96 13.03
C LYS A 79 -14.36 4.00 11.75
N ALA A 80 -15.63 4.38 11.85
CA ALA A 80 -16.49 4.59 10.69
C ALA A 80 -16.01 5.79 9.85
N GLU A 81 -15.59 6.89 10.49
CA GLU A 81 -15.02 8.05 9.80
C GLU A 81 -13.70 7.68 9.10
N GLU A 82 -12.81 6.97 9.79
CA GLU A 82 -11.57 6.47 9.22
C GLU A 82 -11.83 5.59 7.99
N LEU A 83 -12.77 4.66 8.06
CA LEU A 83 -13.18 3.79 6.96
C LEU A 83 -13.79 4.59 5.80
N SER A 84 -14.59 5.62 6.09
CA SER A 84 -15.14 6.53 5.08
C SER A 84 -14.05 7.27 4.31
N ARG A 85 -13.05 7.80 5.03
CA ARG A 85 -11.86 8.44 4.43
C ARG A 85 -11.09 7.44 3.55
N PHE A 86 -10.94 6.22 4.00
CA PHE A 86 -10.28 5.15 3.23
C PHE A 86 -11.04 4.86 1.92
N PHE A 87 -12.35 4.75 1.95
CA PHE A 87 -13.15 4.56 0.75
C PHE A 87 -13.04 5.75 -0.21
N ALA A 88 -13.08 6.98 0.31
CA ALA A 88 -12.86 8.18 -0.52
C ALA A 88 -11.49 8.17 -1.20
N GLN A 89 -10.45 7.70 -0.51
CA GLN A 89 -9.11 7.56 -1.08
C GLN A 89 -9.07 6.50 -2.19
N ILE A 90 -9.74 5.35 -2.01
CA ILE A 90 -9.87 4.33 -3.06
C ILE A 90 -10.59 4.90 -4.29
N ASP A 91 -11.70 5.62 -4.10
CA ASP A 91 -12.47 6.23 -5.19
C ASP A 91 -11.62 7.26 -5.96
N ARG A 92 -10.83 8.05 -5.25
CA ARG A 92 -9.90 9.02 -5.84
C ARG A 92 -8.88 8.31 -6.74
N VAL A 93 -8.15 7.33 -6.20
CA VAL A 93 -7.08 6.68 -6.96
C VAL A 93 -7.61 5.82 -8.10
N SER A 94 -8.80 5.24 -7.96
CA SER A 94 -9.42 4.44 -9.02
C SER A 94 -9.74 5.25 -10.26
N LYS A 95 -9.95 6.56 -10.11
CA LYS A 95 -10.25 7.53 -11.19
C LYS A 95 -9.02 8.37 -11.55
N MET A 96 -7.93 8.27 -10.81
CA MET A 96 -6.74 9.08 -11.00
C MET A 96 -6.07 8.75 -12.35
N PRO A 97 -5.84 9.76 -13.21
CA PRO A 97 -5.07 9.54 -14.43
C PRO A 97 -3.62 9.21 -14.06
N LEU A 98 -3.05 8.23 -14.74
CA LEU A 98 -1.65 7.87 -14.58
C LEU A 98 -0.78 8.61 -15.59
N SER A 99 0.37 9.10 -15.14
CA SER A 99 1.37 9.76 -15.97
C SER A 99 2.74 9.14 -15.73
N ASP A 100 3.51 8.99 -16.79
CA ASP A 100 4.91 8.53 -16.75
C ASP A 100 5.91 9.66 -16.55
N LYS A 101 5.42 10.88 -16.29
CA LYS A 101 6.22 12.09 -16.03
C LYS A 101 5.49 13.02 -15.06
N LEU A 102 6.24 13.91 -14.41
CA LEU A 102 5.68 14.99 -13.62
C LEU A 102 4.83 15.93 -14.50
N THR A 103 3.59 16.18 -14.09
CA THR A 103 2.71 17.11 -14.75
C THR A 103 3.04 18.57 -14.32
N PRO A 104 2.57 19.59 -15.05
CA PRO A 104 2.71 20.98 -14.60
C PRO A 104 2.12 21.24 -13.20
N ALA A 105 1.03 20.56 -12.85
CA ALA A 105 0.41 20.65 -11.52
C ALA A 105 1.30 20.02 -10.43
N ASP A 106 1.95 18.88 -10.73
CA ASP A 106 2.91 18.27 -9.82
C ASP A 106 4.12 19.17 -9.57
N LEU A 107 4.68 19.75 -10.64
CA LEU A 107 5.78 20.69 -10.55
C LEU A 107 5.41 21.94 -9.75
N ALA A 108 4.21 22.47 -9.92
CA ALA A 108 3.71 23.59 -9.13
C ALA A 108 3.61 23.24 -7.63
N THR A 109 3.20 22.00 -7.30
CA THR A 109 3.14 21.52 -5.92
C THR A 109 4.53 21.35 -5.33
N LEU A 110 5.45 20.72 -6.06
CA LEU A 110 6.85 20.51 -5.65
C LEU A 110 7.62 21.83 -5.45
N ASN A 111 7.33 22.83 -6.27
CA ASN A 111 7.94 24.15 -6.12
C ASN A 111 7.51 24.87 -4.82
N LYS A 112 6.27 24.66 -4.35
CA LYS A 112 5.80 25.22 -3.07
C LYS A 112 6.52 24.62 -1.86
N THR A 113 7.03 23.41 -2.01
CA THR A 113 7.73 22.65 -0.96
C THR A 113 9.21 22.43 -1.25
N LYS A 114 9.80 23.30 -2.08
CA LYS A 114 11.22 23.21 -2.45
C LYS A 114 12.11 23.08 -1.22
N GLY A 115 13.06 22.14 -1.27
CA GLY A 115 13.93 21.78 -0.14
C GLY A 115 13.34 20.72 0.81
N ASN A 116 12.03 20.46 0.72
CA ASN A 116 11.33 19.44 1.51
C ASN A 116 10.64 18.40 0.61
N ASN A 117 11.27 18.05 -0.50
CA ASN A 117 10.76 17.07 -1.47
C ASN A 117 11.52 15.75 -1.39
N ALA A 118 10.83 14.65 -1.65
CA ALA A 118 11.44 13.35 -1.79
C ALA A 118 10.94 12.61 -3.04
N ILE A 119 11.74 11.67 -3.51
CA ILE A 119 11.38 10.66 -4.49
C ILE A 119 11.40 9.33 -3.75
N VAL A 120 10.33 8.55 -3.81
CA VAL A 120 10.24 7.23 -3.17
C VAL A 120 10.09 6.17 -4.25
N THR A 121 11.11 5.34 -4.42
CA THR A 121 11.11 4.25 -5.42
C THR A 121 10.86 2.93 -4.73
N LEU A 122 9.77 2.26 -5.12
CA LEU A 122 9.43 0.95 -4.57
C LEU A 122 10.21 -0.16 -5.28
N GLY A 123 10.73 -1.09 -4.48
CA GLY A 123 11.39 -2.29 -4.95
C GLY A 123 10.46 -3.21 -5.74
N TYR A 124 11.06 -4.11 -6.48
CA TYR A 124 10.42 -5.24 -7.16
C TYR A 124 11.29 -6.48 -6.94
N ALA A 125 10.65 -7.62 -6.72
CA ALA A 125 11.32 -8.86 -6.38
C ALA A 125 12.54 -9.14 -7.27
N LEU A 126 13.68 -9.41 -6.63
CA LEU A 126 14.90 -9.79 -7.33
C LEU A 126 14.75 -11.15 -8.02
N ASN A 127 15.52 -11.36 -9.06
CA ASN A 127 15.68 -12.66 -9.68
C ASN A 127 16.26 -13.68 -8.67
N PRO A 128 16.07 -15.00 -8.89
CA PRO A 128 16.58 -16.01 -7.96
C PRO A 128 18.08 -15.94 -7.69
N ASP A 129 18.87 -15.43 -8.65
CA ASP A 129 20.32 -15.24 -8.56
C ASP A 129 20.73 -13.94 -7.82
N GLY A 130 19.74 -13.17 -7.33
CA GLY A 130 19.96 -11.91 -6.62
C GLY A 130 20.16 -10.69 -7.55
N THR A 131 20.03 -10.83 -8.86
CA THR A 131 20.09 -9.70 -9.79
C THR A 131 18.77 -8.93 -9.86
N MET A 132 18.84 -7.68 -10.30
CA MET A 132 17.65 -6.85 -10.51
C MET A 132 16.84 -7.35 -11.70
N ASN A 133 15.52 -7.46 -11.51
CA ASN A 133 14.57 -7.68 -12.59
C ASN A 133 14.45 -6.42 -13.47
N GLN A 134 14.10 -6.57 -14.75
CA GLN A 134 13.94 -5.45 -15.68
C GLN A 134 12.92 -4.41 -15.16
N ILE A 135 11.82 -4.85 -14.55
CA ILE A 135 10.81 -3.96 -13.95
C ILE A 135 11.43 -3.04 -12.90
N LEU A 136 12.37 -3.55 -12.09
CA LEU A 136 13.08 -2.74 -11.10
C LEU A 136 14.01 -1.72 -11.77
N ILE A 137 14.71 -2.13 -12.84
CA ILE A 137 15.57 -1.24 -13.63
C ILE A 137 14.73 -0.12 -14.27
N ASP A 138 13.54 -0.42 -14.79
CA ASP A 138 12.64 0.56 -15.39
C ASP A 138 12.17 1.59 -14.37
N ARG A 139 11.87 1.16 -13.11
CA ARG A 139 11.58 2.08 -12.00
C ARG A 139 12.76 2.98 -11.69
N LEU A 140 13.98 2.45 -11.69
CA LEU A 140 15.20 3.22 -11.46
C LEU A 140 15.50 4.23 -12.57
N ASN A 141 15.29 3.86 -13.82
CA ASN A 141 15.39 4.78 -14.96
C ASN A 141 14.42 5.96 -14.77
N LYS A 142 13.17 5.67 -14.36
CA LYS A 142 12.17 6.70 -14.07
C LYS A 142 12.56 7.56 -12.87
N THR A 143 13.14 6.95 -11.83
CA THR A 143 13.70 7.67 -10.68
C THR A 143 14.78 8.66 -11.12
N LEU A 144 15.68 8.24 -11.98
CA LEU A 144 16.76 9.08 -12.50
C LEU A 144 16.22 10.26 -13.32
N GLU A 145 15.18 10.04 -14.16
CA GLU A 145 14.51 11.09 -14.92
C GLU A 145 13.90 12.16 -14.00
N VAL A 146 13.19 11.73 -12.95
CA VAL A 146 12.56 12.63 -11.96
C VAL A 146 13.63 13.33 -11.10
N ALA A 147 14.69 12.60 -10.71
CA ALA A 147 15.78 13.16 -9.90
C ALA A 147 16.56 14.27 -10.61
N LYS A 148 16.65 14.22 -11.93
CA LYS A 148 17.24 15.30 -12.76
C LYS A 148 16.39 16.58 -12.73
N GLN A 149 15.07 16.46 -12.60
CA GLN A 149 14.15 17.60 -12.48
C GLN A 149 14.10 18.14 -11.05
N LEU A 150 14.45 17.31 -10.06
CA LEU A 150 14.41 17.64 -8.63
C LEU A 150 15.80 17.42 -7.99
N PRO A 151 16.80 18.25 -8.35
CA PRO A 151 18.19 18.03 -7.93
C PRO A 151 18.40 18.07 -6.41
N ASP A 152 17.55 18.79 -5.67
CA ASP A 152 17.62 18.92 -4.22
C ASP A 152 16.77 17.88 -3.47
N ALA A 153 15.98 17.06 -4.18
CA ALA A 153 15.10 16.10 -3.53
C ALA A 153 15.90 14.91 -2.98
N MET A 154 15.53 14.48 -1.77
CA MET A 154 15.98 13.22 -1.21
C MET A 154 15.41 12.04 -2.01
N ILE A 155 16.14 10.94 -2.08
CA ILE A 155 15.68 9.71 -2.74
C ILE A 155 15.60 8.61 -1.69
N VAL A 156 14.41 8.02 -1.54
CA VAL A 156 14.19 6.82 -0.72
C VAL A 156 14.04 5.63 -1.66
N VAL A 157 14.85 4.60 -1.47
CA VAL A 157 14.73 3.31 -2.15
C VAL A 157 14.35 2.26 -1.11
N THR A 158 13.25 1.54 -1.34
CA THR A 158 12.67 0.65 -0.33
C THR A 158 12.35 -0.73 -0.89
N GLY A 159 12.79 -1.77 -0.20
CA GLY A 159 12.61 -3.18 -0.53
C GLY A 159 13.70 -4.04 0.11
N GLY A 160 13.30 -5.02 0.91
CA GLY A 160 14.21 -5.74 1.79
C GLY A 160 14.05 -7.27 1.79
N VAL A 161 13.39 -7.86 0.78
CA VAL A 161 13.32 -9.33 0.68
C VAL A 161 14.63 -9.87 0.11
N PRO A 162 15.47 -10.56 0.92
CA PRO A 162 16.79 -10.97 0.46
C PRO A 162 16.72 -12.10 -0.57
N LYS A 163 17.51 -11.97 -1.64
CA LYS A 163 17.81 -13.02 -2.61
C LYS A 163 19.33 -13.07 -2.84
N ALA A 164 19.93 -14.25 -2.73
CA ALA A 164 21.37 -14.43 -2.87
C ALA A 164 22.18 -13.36 -2.11
N HIS A 165 21.81 -13.10 -0.84
CA HIS A 165 22.43 -12.08 0.04
C HIS A 165 22.32 -10.62 -0.47
N GLN A 166 21.44 -10.32 -1.42
CA GLN A 166 21.15 -8.97 -1.90
C GLN A 166 19.73 -8.55 -1.50
N THR A 167 19.51 -7.25 -1.33
CA THR A 167 18.19 -6.64 -1.14
C THR A 167 17.92 -5.66 -2.27
N GLU A 168 16.64 -5.41 -2.56
CA GLU A 168 16.25 -4.44 -3.58
C GLU A 168 16.78 -3.04 -3.24
N GLY A 169 16.60 -2.61 -1.97
CA GLY A 169 17.04 -1.28 -1.50
C GLY A 169 18.53 -1.04 -1.72
N LYS A 170 19.37 -2.05 -1.40
CA LYS A 170 20.82 -1.95 -1.60
C LYS A 170 21.17 -1.84 -3.09
N LEU A 171 20.64 -2.74 -3.91
CA LEU A 171 20.95 -2.74 -5.34
C LEU A 171 20.45 -1.48 -6.06
N MET A 172 19.28 -0.97 -5.66
CA MET A 172 18.75 0.30 -6.18
C MET A 172 19.68 1.48 -5.84
N ALA A 173 20.15 1.57 -4.61
CA ALA A 173 21.07 2.62 -4.18
C ALA A 173 22.40 2.54 -4.93
N ASP A 174 23.00 1.35 -4.99
CA ASP A 174 24.27 1.13 -5.71
C ASP A 174 24.14 1.50 -7.20
N TRP A 175 23.00 1.19 -7.82
CA TRP A 175 22.73 1.52 -9.21
C TRP A 175 22.61 3.04 -9.41
N LEU A 176 21.84 3.73 -8.55
CA LEU A 176 21.68 5.19 -8.63
C LEU A 176 23.01 5.93 -8.44
N VAL A 177 23.84 5.47 -7.51
CA VAL A 177 25.21 6.04 -7.32
C VAL A 177 26.06 5.86 -8.59
N LYS A 178 26.02 4.69 -9.23
CA LYS A 178 26.70 4.45 -10.51
C LYS A 178 26.20 5.35 -11.64
N GLN A 179 24.94 5.81 -11.56
CA GLN A 179 24.36 6.78 -12.50
C GLN A 179 24.64 8.25 -12.13
N GLY A 180 25.47 8.49 -11.12
CA GLY A 180 25.90 9.83 -10.72
C GLY A 180 25.01 10.53 -9.70
N ILE A 181 24.07 9.85 -9.05
CA ILE A 181 23.32 10.39 -7.93
C ILE A 181 24.23 10.38 -6.69
N PRO A 182 24.42 11.52 -6.00
CA PRO A 182 25.20 11.58 -4.76
C PRO A 182 24.63 10.63 -3.69
N ALA A 183 25.50 9.84 -3.06
CA ALA A 183 25.09 8.84 -2.07
C ALA A 183 24.36 9.46 -0.86
N GLU A 184 24.72 10.66 -0.47
CA GLU A 184 24.12 11.43 0.62
C GLU A 184 22.66 11.82 0.36
N ARG A 185 22.20 11.80 -0.89
CA ARG A 185 20.79 12.01 -1.26
C ARG A 185 19.96 10.74 -1.12
N ILE A 186 20.57 9.57 -0.92
CA ILE A 186 19.89 8.28 -0.98
C ILE A 186 19.71 7.71 0.43
N PHE A 187 18.47 7.47 0.81
CA PHE A 187 18.11 6.68 1.97
C PHE A 187 17.71 5.26 1.52
N GLN A 188 18.38 4.25 2.09
CA GLN A 188 18.11 2.84 1.79
C GLN A 188 17.24 2.23 2.88
N ASP A 189 16.11 1.65 2.50
CA ASP A 189 15.39 0.70 3.33
C ASP A 189 15.60 -0.72 2.77
N ASN A 190 16.28 -1.55 3.56
CA ASN A 190 16.63 -2.93 3.24
C ASN A 190 15.84 -3.94 4.09
N TYR A 191 14.73 -3.53 4.71
CA TYR A 191 13.99 -4.34 5.67
C TYR A 191 12.55 -4.60 5.26
N ALA A 192 11.95 -3.75 4.46
CA ALA A 192 10.56 -3.88 4.02
C ALA A 192 10.33 -5.16 3.21
N ARG A 193 9.38 -5.98 3.66
CA ARG A 193 9.01 -7.27 3.03
C ARG A 193 7.67 -7.21 2.29
N SER A 194 6.97 -6.10 2.39
CA SER A 194 5.67 -5.88 1.78
C SER A 194 5.51 -4.43 1.37
N THR A 195 4.51 -4.13 0.51
CA THR A 195 4.19 -2.76 0.13
C THR A 195 3.77 -1.90 1.33
N VAL A 196 3.12 -2.49 2.32
CA VAL A 196 2.76 -1.79 3.56
C VAL A 196 4.01 -1.40 4.33
N GLU A 197 4.96 -2.32 4.48
CA GLU A 197 6.24 -2.03 5.14
C GLU A 197 7.08 -1.03 4.36
N ASN A 198 7.05 -1.07 3.01
CA ASN A 198 7.68 -0.03 2.20
C ASN A 198 7.19 1.37 2.61
N ALA A 199 5.87 1.55 2.79
CA ALA A 199 5.32 2.82 3.24
C ALA A 199 5.71 3.14 4.69
N LEU A 200 5.58 2.17 5.60
CA LEU A 200 5.87 2.36 7.02
C LEU A 200 7.34 2.73 7.27
N PHE A 201 8.28 2.09 6.57
CA PHE A 201 9.71 2.35 6.77
C PHE A 201 10.18 3.59 6.01
N SER A 202 9.68 3.83 4.79
CA SER A 202 9.94 5.08 4.08
C SER A 202 9.50 6.30 4.89
N ARG A 203 8.38 6.20 5.60
CA ARG A 203 7.83 7.27 6.43
C ARG A 203 8.80 7.77 7.50
N TYR A 204 9.63 6.87 8.07
CA TYR A 204 10.69 7.26 9.00
C TYR A 204 11.66 8.26 8.34
N ALA A 205 12.13 7.96 7.13
CA ALA A 205 13.01 8.84 6.38
C ALA A 205 12.31 10.16 6.02
N LEU A 206 11.06 10.10 5.53
CA LEU A 206 10.27 11.28 5.17
C LEU A 206 10.08 12.20 6.38
N THR A 207 9.77 11.65 7.54
CA THR A 207 9.63 12.41 8.80
C THR A 207 10.94 13.04 9.23
N LYS A 208 12.02 12.24 9.30
CA LYS A 208 13.35 12.68 9.70
C LYS A 208 13.83 13.88 8.87
N HIS A 209 13.56 13.86 7.59
CA HIS A 209 13.95 14.92 6.65
C HIS A 209 12.87 15.98 6.41
N ARG A 210 11.80 16.00 7.24
CA ARG A 210 10.71 16.98 7.20
C ARG A 210 10.09 17.14 5.81
N ILE A 211 9.96 16.04 5.08
CA ILE A 211 9.40 16.03 3.73
C ILE A 211 7.94 16.48 3.76
N LYS A 212 7.58 17.32 2.80
CA LYS A 212 6.21 17.82 2.59
C LYS A 212 5.57 17.29 1.30
N THR A 213 6.38 17.01 0.30
CA THR A 213 5.89 16.37 -0.94
C THR A 213 6.79 15.21 -1.32
N ALA A 214 6.20 14.06 -1.56
CA ALA A 214 6.91 12.85 -1.99
C ALA A 214 6.34 12.33 -3.32
N VAL A 215 7.22 12.09 -4.29
CA VAL A 215 6.88 11.47 -5.58
C VAL A 215 7.10 9.97 -5.47
N ILE A 216 6.02 9.19 -5.50
CA ILE A 216 6.07 7.73 -5.49
C ILE A 216 6.31 7.22 -6.90
N ILE A 217 7.35 6.43 -7.10
CA ILE A 217 7.68 5.77 -8.36
C ILE A 217 7.46 4.26 -8.23
N SER A 218 6.60 3.73 -9.07
CA SER A 218 6.31 2.30 -9.15
C SER A 218 5.76 1.93 -10.53
N SER A 219 5.53 0.64 -10.77
CA SER A 219 4.86 0.17 -12.00
C SER A 219 3.41 0.62 -12.06
N GLY A 220 2.84 0.74 -13.25
CA GLY A 220 1.48 1.23 -13.45
C GLY A 220 0.41 0.40 -12.76
N SER A 221 0.56 -0.92 -12.81
CA SER A 221 -0.32 -1.86 -12.09
C SER A 221 -0.22 -1.77 -10.55
N HIS A 222 0.79 -1.06 -10.02
CA HIS A 222 1.08 -1.03 -8.59
C HIS A 222 0.97 0.38 -7.97
N VAL A 223 1.13 1.45 -8.75
CA VAL A 223 1.29 2.81 -8.23
C VAL A 223 0.06 3.33 -7.48
N ARG A 224 -1.17 3.00 -7.95
CA ARG A 224 -2.42 3.38 -7.23
C ARG A 224 -2.49 2.74 -5.85
N ARG A 225 -2.09 1.47 -5.76
CA ARG A 225 -2.02 0.76 -4.48
C ARG A 225 -0.99 1.40 -3.55
N ALA A 226 0.17 1.75 -4.07
CA ALA A 226 1.18 2.46 -3.30
C ALA A 226 0.69 3.82 -2.78
N ASP A 227 0.03 4.62 -3.61
CA ASP A 227 -0.56 5.91 -3.21
C ASP A 227 -1.52 5.74 -2.02
N VAL A 228 -2.45 4.78 -2.09
CA VAL A 228 -3.39 4.50 -0.98
C VAL A 228 -2.64 4.11 0.28
N ILE A 229 -1.68 3.18 0.18
CA ILE A 229 -0.97 2.66 1.36
C ILE A 229 -0.14 3.77 2.02
N PHE A 230 0.59 4.59 1.26
CA PHE A 230 1.38 5.70 1.79
C PHE A 230 0.49 6.75 2.45
N THR A 231 -0.63 7.10 1.81
CA THR A 231 -1.61 8.06 2.36
C THR A 231 -2.21 7.54 3.66
N VAL A 232 -2.70 6.30 3.68
CA VAL A 232 -3.34 5.69 4.86
C VAL A 232 -2.33 5.49 6.00
N ALA A 233 -1.12 5.03 5.71
CA ALA A 233 -0.06 4.88 6.69
C ALA A 233 0.29 6.22 7.37
N SER A 234 0.19 7.34 6.65
CA SER A 234 0.40 8.68 7.21
C SER A 234 -0.68 9.08 8.22
N TRP A 235 -1.91 8.54 8.12
CA TRP A 235 -2.96 8.83 9.10
C TRP A 235 -2.72 8.11 10.43
N GLN A 236 -2.12 6.92 10.39
CA GLN A 236 -1.95 6.08 11.58
C GLN A 236 -0.78 6.52 12.46
N SER A 237 0.31 6.99 11.86
CA SER A 237 1.50 7.32 12.64
C SER A 237 2.49 8.12 11.80
N GLY A 238 2.50 9.41 11.93
CA GLY A 238 3.47 10.27 11.26
C GLY A 238 2.87 11.56 10.78
N PRO A 239 3.62 12.40 10.08
CA PRO A 239 3.06 13.63 9.59
C PRO A 239 1.97 13.30 8.55
N SER A 240 0.74 13.67 8.87
CA SER A 240 -0.42 13.52 7.97
C SER A 240 -0.47 14.58 6.87
N ASP A 241 0.50 15.50 6.86
CA ASP A 241 0.58 16.65 5.97
C ASP A 241 1.54 16.44 4.77
N ILE A 242 1.96 15.21 4.52
CA ILE A 242 2.73 14.86 3.31
C ILE A 242 1.77 14.73 2.13
N THR A 243 2.05 15.48 1.06
CA THR A 243 1.40 15.30 -0.23
C THR A 243 2.12 14.22 -1.03
N TYR A 244 1.38 13.19 -1.44
CA TYR A 244 1.91 12.15 -2.32
C TYR A 244 1.51 12.40 -3.76
N LEU A 245 2.50 12.42 -4.64
CA LEU A 245 2.37 12.45 -6.09
C LEU A 245 2.84 11.11 -6.65
N THR A 246 2.44 10.77 -7.87
CA THR A 246 2.82 9.50 -8.48
C THR A 246 3.39 9.69 -9.87
N VAL A 247 4.46 8.96 -10.18
CA VAL A 247 5.00 8.84 -11.54
C VAL A 247 5.16 7.36 -11.85
N VAL A 248 4.63 6.95 -12.99
CA VAL A 248 4.61 5.56 -13.41
C VAL A 248 5.88 5.18 -14.16
N ALA A 249 6.51 4.07 -13.80
CA ALA A 249 7.34 3.29 -14.70
C ALA A 249 6.42 2.29 -15.44
N PRO A 250 6.08 2.52 -16.71
CA PRO A 250 5.04 1.75 -17.37
C PRO A 250 5.45 0.29 -17.55
N ASP A 251 4.68 -0.64 -16.98
CA ASP A 251 4.80 -2.10 -17.18
C ASP A 251 3.82 -2.62 -18.25
N LYS A 252 2.98 -1.73 -18.78
CA LYS A 252 2.05 -1.93 -19.90
C LYS A 252 1.86 -0.59 -20.63
N PRO A 253 1.27 -0.59 -21.83
CA PRO A 253 0.89 0.64 -22.50
C PRO A 253 0.09 1.56 -21.57
N LEU A 254 0.47 2.83 -21.49
CA LEU A 254 -0.10 3.79 -20.53
C LEU A 254 -1.63 3.93 -20.68
N ALA A 255 -2.16 3.78 -21.91
CA ALA A 255 -3.59 3.80 -22.18
C ALA A 255 -4.34 2.65 -21.47
N GLU A 256 -3.76 1.47 -21.39
CA GLU A 256 -4.34 0.32 -20.67
C GLU A 256 -4.31 0.52 -19.15
N LEU A 257 -3.27 1.18 -18.65
CA LEU A 257 -3.10 1.46 -17.23
C LEU A 257 -4.07 2.51 -16.68
N GLN A 258 -4.78 3.26 -17.54
CA GLN A 258 -5.77 4.24 -17.09
C GLN A 258 -6.95 3.59 -16.37
N LYS A 259 -7.30 2.35 -16.71
CA LYS A 259 -8.37 1.61 -16.03
C LYS A 259 -7.83 0.79 -14.87
N THR A 260 -8.39 0.98 -13.69
CA THR A 260 -8.12 0.14 -12.53
C THR A 260 -8.82 -1.20 -12.73
N SER A 261 -8.05 -2.30 -12.78
CA SER A 261 -8.62 -3.64 -12.87
C SER A 261 -9.25 -4.10 -11.54
N LYS A 262 -10.15 -5.08 -11.58
CA LYS A 262 -10.71 -5.68 -10.34
C LYS A 262 -9.60 -6.28 -9.46
N SER A 263 -8.56 -6.85 -10.06
CA SER A 263 -7.40 -7.39 -9.33
C SER A 263 -6.60 -6.29 -8.64
N ASP A 264 -6.35 -5.16 -9.33
CA ASP A 264 -5.66 -4.02 -8.72
C ASP A 264 -6.46 -3.46 -7.56
N LEU A 265 -7.78 -3.30 -7.76
CA LEU A 265 -8.69 -2.81 -6.73
C LEU A 265 -8.71 -3.73 -5.50
N GLN A 266 -8.72 -5.06 -5.70
CA GLN A 266 -8.62 -6.01 -4.60
C GLN A 266 -7.33 -5.85 -3.80
N GLY A 267 -6.19 -5.68 -4.49
CA GLY A 267 -4.91 -5.40 -3.84
C GLY A 267 -4.92 -4.09 -3.05
N ILE A 268 -5.59 -3.05 -3.58
CA ILE A 268 -5.77 -1.76 -2.90
C ILE A 268 -6.57 -1.94 -1.59
N TYR A 269 -7.71 -2.63 -1.64
CA TYR A 269 -8.51 -2.91 -0.45
C TYR A 269 -7.72 -3.71 0.59
N ARG A 270 -7.12 -4.83 0.18
CA ARG A 270 -6.38 -5.73 1.08
C ARG A 270 -5.25 -5.02 1.80
N ASP A 271 -4.36 -4.38 1.04
CA ASP A 271 -3.16 -3.76 1.61
C ASP A 271 -3.48 -2.43 2.30
N GLY A 272 -4.52 -1.73 1.84
CA GLY A 272 -5.01 -0.52 2.49
C GLY A 272 -5.64 -0.81 3.85
N LEU A 273 -6.44 -1.86 3.98
CA LEU A 273 -6.97 -2.31 5.28
C LEU A 273 -5.85 -2.70 6.25
N LYS A 274 -4.80 -3.35 5.73
CA LYS A 274 -3.60 -3.64 6.53
C LYS A 274 -2.89 -2.35 6.98
N ALA A 275 -2.78 -1.36 6.10
CA ALA A 275 -2.22 -0.06 6.45
C ALA A 275 -3.07 0.71 7.49
N LEU A 276 -4.38 0.44 7.58
CA LEU A 276 -5.26 0.90 8.65
C LEU A 276 -5.08 0.14 9.99
N GLY A 277 -4.15 -0.81 10.06
CA GLY A 277 -3.88 -1.60 11.26
C GLY A 277 -4.68 -2.89 11.38
N LEU A 278 -5.38 -3.31 10.32
CA LEU A 278 -6.14 -4.55 10.29
C LEU A 278 -5.26 -5.70 9.79
N TRP A 279 -4.73 -6.49 10.71
CA TRP A 279 -3.84 -7.60 10.39
C TRP A 279 -4.57 -8.76 9.72
N SER A 280 -4.01 -9.25 8.61
CA SER A 280 -4.62 -10.31 7.80
C SER A 280 -4.64 -11.65 8.53
N PHE A 281 -3.52 -12.04 9.14
CA PHE A 281 -3.39 -13.30 9.85
C PHE A 281 -3.17 -13.05 11.34
N ARG A 282 -4.02 -13.65 12.19
CA ARG A 282 -4.09 -13.39 13.64
C ARG A 282 -3.89 -14.64 14.48
N SER A 283 -3.79 -15.83 13.84
CA SER A 283 -3.63 -17.10 14.54
C SER A 283 -2.25 -17.69 14.33
N TYR A 284 -1.63 -18.16 15.43
CA TYR A 284 -0.39 -18.91 15.34
C TYR A 284 -0.58 -20.19 14.49
N PRO A 285 0.36 -20.62 13.61
CA PRO A 285 1.64 -19.96 13.31
C PRO A 285 1.56 -18.89 12.22
N LEU A 286 0.38 -18.49 11.79
CA LEU A 286 0.13 -17.56 10.69
C LEU A 286 0.01 -16.09 11.16
N GLU A 287 0.58 -15.76 12.31
CA GLU A 287 0.58 -14.39 12.79
C GLU A 287 1.37 -13.47 11.86
N GLU A 288 0.75 -12.37 11.49
CA GLU A 288 1.36 -11.28 10.75
C GLU A 288 1.52 -10.08 11.70
N ARG A 289 2.75 -9.67 11.94
CA ARG A 289 3.10 -8.57 12.86
C ARG A 289 3.73 -7.43 12.09
#